data_84b585b208ff2eda932826c314a47b62
#
_entry.id   84b585b208ff2eda932826c314a47b62
#
_cell.length_a   1.000
_cell.length_b   1.000
_cell.length_c   1.000
_cell.angle_alpha   90.00
_cell.angle_beta   90.00
_cell.angle_gamma   90.00
#
_symmetry.space_group_name_H-M   'P 1'
#
loop_
_entity.id
_entity.type
_entity.pdbx_description
1 polymer ?
#
loop_
_entity_poly.entity_id
_entity_poly.type
_entity_poly.pdbx_seq_one_letter_code
_entity_poly.pdbx_strand_id
1 'polypeptide(L)'
;RDPNGYWCNWTGSSYVNPLAGVIGTVYDIKEAPNGDIYICGIFDNVSNKGEIVANTKGIARWSKANQQWEAVGDPDGVNTSIAVIYVMAFDANGDLYVGGYFTDLADIANADYFAKFTVSTGLWSAVGSGIDYSVQAIAISPEGTVYIGGTFTSAGGNTDCKYIAYFDKTANDWRPLSTGLNSFVYALKFAPDGRLLIGGHFTNAVGTGGDFICWWDGSAFGSFENLGATGLSDYVRSIDINKNGTIIIGGIFTNAGGDSNANKIAAWRG
;
A
#
# COMPACT_ATOMS: atom_id res chain seq x y z
N ARG A 1 -10.35 2.81 -26.17
CA ARG A 1 -10.72 1.40 -26.44
C ARG A 1 -10.71 1.17 -27.94
N ASP A 2 -10.37 -0.03 -28.36
CA ASP A 2 -10.54 -0.46 -29.74
C ASP A 2 -12.04 -0.68 -30.07
N PRO A 3 -12.42 -0.91 -31.35
CA PRO A 3 -13.81 -1.17 -31.72
C PRO A 3 -14.45 -2.37 -31.02
N ASN A 4 -13.66 -3.28 -30.44
CA ASN A 4 -14.12 -4.44 -29.67
C ASN A 4 -14.21 -4.16 -28.15
N GLY A 5 -13.95 -2.92 -27.73
CA GLY A 5 -14.07 -2.49 -26.33
C GLY A 5 -12.81 -2.72 -25.46
N TYR A 6 -11.71 -3.21 -26.00
CA TYR A 6 -10.47 -3.41 -25.26
C TYR A 6 -9.68 -2.10 -25.10
N TRP A 7 -8.96 -1.96 -24.02
CA TRP A 7 -8.00 -0.88 -23.83
C TRP A 7 -6.85 -1.04 -24.81
N CYS A 8 -6.45 0.04 -25.45
CA CYS A 8 -5.41 0.04 -26.47
C CYS A 8 -4.65 1.36 -26.47
N ASN A 9 -3.41 1.34 -26.98
CA ASN A 9 -2.63 2.55 -27.18
C ASN A 9 -3.03 3.21 -28.52
N TRP A 10 -3.19 4.54 -28.51
CA TRP A 10 -3.31 5.33 -29.71
C TRP A 10 -1.95 5.73 -30.25
N THR A 11 -1.60 5.31 -31.47
CA THR A 11 -0.30 5.62 -32.10
C THR A 11 -0.33 6.89 -32.94
N GLY A 12 -1.43 7.65 -32.92
CA GLY A 12 -1.64 8.81 -33.77
C GLY A 12 -2.37 8.50 -35.09
N SER A 13 -2.42 7.23 -35.50
CA SER A 13 -3.11 6.79 -36.74
C SER A 13 -3.92 5.51 -36.55
N SER A 14 -3.63 4.71 -35.54
CA SER A 14 -4.33 3.43 -35.29
C SER A 14 -4.33 3.08 -33.80
N TYR A 15 -5.32 2.29 -33.39
CA TYR A 15 -5.31 1.63 -32.10
C TYR A 15 -4.45 0.36 -32.20
N VAL A 16 -3.42 0.27 -31.38
CA VAL A 16 -2.66 -0.94 -31.21
C VAL A 16 -3.18 -1.66 -29.96
N ASN A 17 -3.66 -2.87 -30.14
CA ASN A 17 -4.02 -3.73 -29.01
C ASN A 17 -2.78 -3.86 -28.12
N PRO A 18 -2.82 -3.54 -26.82
CA PRO A 18 -1.68 -3.80 -25.97
C PRO A 18 -1.43 -5.30 -26.03
N LEU A 19 -0.32 -5.69 -26.63
CA LEU A 19 0.12 -7.08 -26.70
C LEU A 19 0.54 -7.63 -25.32
N ALA A 20 0.30 -6.85 -24.29
CA ALA A 20 0.60 -7.15 -22.91
C ALA A 20 -0.61 -6.82 -22.04
N GLY A 21 -0.97 -7.67 -21.13
CA GLY A 21 -2.15 -7.48 -20.28
C GLY A 21 -2.11 -8.28 -18.99
N VAL A 22 -3.05 -7.96 -18.12
CA VAL A 22 -3.28 -8.62 -16.83
C VAL A 22 -4.64 -9.30 -16.86
N ILE A 23 -4.69 -10.54 -16.42
CA ILE A 23 -5.94 -11.30 -16.25
C ILE A 23 -6.31 -11.30 -14.77
N GLY A 24 -7.14 -10.34 -14.36
CA GLY A 24 -7.58 -10.18 -12.97
C GLY A 24 -7.66 -8.71 -12.56
N THR A 25 -7.54 -8.42 -11.26
CA THR A 25 -7.65 -7.08 -10.70
C THR A 25 -6.29 -6.59 -10.20
N VAL A 26 -5.90 -5.39 -10.62
CA VAL A 26 -4.72 -4.68 -10.09
C VAL A 26 -5.19 -3.77 -8.96
N TYR A 27 -4.56 -3.86 -7.80
CA TYR A 27 -4.84 -3.04 -6.62
C TYR A 27 -3.87 -1.87 -6.47
N ASP A 28 -2.59 -2.09 -6.79
CA ASP A 28 -1.58 -1.04 -6.69
C ASP A 28 -0.61 -1.07 -7.88
N ILE A 29 -0.05 0.10 -8.20
CA ILE A 29 0.93 0.30 -9.26
C ILE A 29 2.00 1.27 -8.76
N LYS A 30 3.26 0.90 -8.91
CA LYS A 30 4.40 1.72 -8.50
C LYS A 30 5.49 1.76 -9.56
N GLU A 31 6.08 2.92 -9.74
CA GLU A 31 7.32 3.08 -10.50
C GLU A 31 8.51 2.90 -9.55
N ALA A 32 9.41 1.99 -9.91
CA ALA A 32 10.68 1.79 -9.23
C ALA A 32 11.70 2.89 -9.60
N PRO A 33 12.74 3.12 -8.79
CA PRO A 33 13.77 4.15 -9.08
C PRO A 33 14.47 3.98 -10.44
N ASN A 34 14.55 2.77 -10.98
CA ASN A 34 15.11 2.47 -12.31
C ASN A 34 14.11 2.73 -13.46
N GLY A 35 12.87 3.09 -13.15
CA GLY A 35 11.79 3.34 -14.09
C GLY A 35 11.02 2.10 -14.54
N ASP A 36 11.24 0.93 -13.94
CA ASP A 36 10.38 -0.24 -14.11
C ASP A 36 9.05 0.00 -13.40
N ILE A 37 7.96 -0.55 -13.93
CA ILE A 37 6.64 -0.44 -13.32
C ILE A 37 6.26 -1.77 -12.69
N TYR A 38 5.93 -1.74 -11.42
CA TYR A 38 5.41 -2.89 -10.70
C TYR A 38 3.92 -2.78 -10.52
N ILE A 39 3.22 -3.89 -10.66
CA ILE A 39 1.79 -4.02 -10.38
C ILE A 39 1.57 -5.15 -9.39
N CYS A 40 0.60 -4.98 -8.51
CA CYS A 40 0.15 -6.08 -7.65
C CYS A 40 -1.38 -6.11 -7.55
N GLY A 41 -1.90 -7.26 -7.10
CA GLY A 41 -3.35 -7.41 -7.01
C GLY A 41 -3.82 -8.83 -6.78
N ILE A 42 -4.98 -9.14 -7.35
CA ILE A 42 -5.53 -10.48 -7.46
C ILE A 42 -5.63 -10.83 -8.94
N PHE A 43 -4.60 -11.44 -9.46
CA PHE A 43 -4.52 -11.90 -10.83
C PHE A 43 -3.65 -13.16 -10.93
N ASP A 44 -3.96 -14.02 -11.87
CA ASP A 44 -3.22 -15.28 -12.04
C ASP A 44 -1.94 -15.09 -12.83
N ASN A 45 -2.00 -14.28 -13.88
CA ASN A 45 -0.86 -14.05 -14.75
C ASN A 45 -0.93 -12.69 -15.45
N VAL A 46 0.21 -12.26 -15.95
CA VAL A 46 0.31 -11.24 -16.99
C VAL A 46 0.68 -11.87 -18.33
N SER A 47 0.50 -11.18 -19.42
CA SER A 47 0.85 -11.69 -20.76
C SER A 47 1.69 -10.69 -21.55
N ASN A 48 2.62 -11.19 -22.35
CA ASN A 48 3.37 -10.45 -23.36
C ASN A 48 2.96 -10.97 -24.75
N LYS A 49 2.47 -10.10 -25.62
CA LYS A 49 2.07 -10.47 -27.00
C LYS A 49 1.13 -11.68 -27.08
N GLY A 50 0.26 -11.81 -26.05
CA GLY A 50 -0.66 -12.95 -25.95
C GLY A 50 -0.07 -14.21 -25.30
N GLU A 51 1.21 -14.24 -25.01
CA GLU A 51 1.92 -15.30 -24.30
C GLU A 51 1.87 -15.06 -22.79
N ILE A 52 1.48 -16.08 -22.02
CA ILE A 52 1.47 -16.00 -20.56
C ILE A 52 2.91 -15.93 -20.04
N VAL A 53 3.16 -14.96 -19.14
CA VAL A 53 4.40 -14.89 -18.40
C VAL A 53 4.23 -15.70 -17.12
N ALA A 54 4.98 -16.80 -17.01
CA ALA A 54 4.94 -17.65 -15.84
C ALA A 54 5.36 -16.89 -14.57
N ASN A 55 4.88 -17.38 -13.42
CA ASN A 55 5.30 -16.90 -12.09
C ASN A 55 5.01 -15.40 -11.83
N THR A 56 3.93 -14.89 -12.41
CA THR A 56 3.49 -13.51 -12.22
C THR A 56 2.19 -13.40 -11.42
N LYS A 57 1.81 -14.44 -10.68
CA LYS A 57 0.59 -14.43 -9.86
C LYS A 57 0.70 -13.39 -8.75
N GLY A 58 -0.27 -12.47 -8.71
CA GLY A 58 -0.40 -11.45 -7.68
C GLY A 58 0.59 -10.29 -7.76
N ILE A 59 1.73 -10.45 -8.47
CA ILE A 59 2.72 -9.38 -8.68
C ILE A 59 3.47 -9.59 -9.99
N ALA A 60 3.74 -8.50 -10.69
CA ALA A 60 4.54 -8.51 -11.92
C ALA A 60 5.28 -7.18 -12.10
N ARG A 61 6.38 -7.22 -12.88
CA ARG A 61 7.20 -6.07 -13.23
C ARG A 61 7.16 -5.85 -14.74
N TRP A 62 6.86 -4.63 -15.18
CA TRP A 62 7.14 -4.19 -16.54
C TRP A 62 8.57 -3.67 -16.61
N SER A 63 9.42 -4.38 -17.31
CA SER A 63 10.81 -3.97 -17.54
C SER A 63 10.84 -2.85 -18.57
N LYS A 64 11.31 -1.67 -18.18
CA LYS A 64 11.52 -0.54 -19.08
C LYS A 64 12.57 -0.84 -20.14
N ALA A 65 13.60 -1.60 -19.78
CA ALA A 65 14.69 -1.97 -20.69
C ALA A 65 14.23 -2.98 -21.75
N ASN A 66 13.47 -4.02 -21.33
CA ASN A 66 13.05 -5.11 -22.20
C ASN A 66 11.68 -4.89 -22.85
N GLN A 67 10.92 -3.85 -22.42
CA GLN A 67 9.60 -3.51 -22.90
C GLN A 67 8.61 -4.70 -22.82
N GLN A 68 8.65 -5.42 -21.70
CA GLN A 68 7.81 -6.58 -21.44
C GLN A 68 7.57 -6.80 -19.95
N TRP A 69 6.52 -7.56 -19.65
CA TRP A 69 6.27 -8.06 -18.30
C TRP A 69 7.23 -9.17 -17.93
N GLU A 70 7.63 -9.17 -16.68
CA GLU A 70 8.54 -10.16 -16.09
C GLU A 70 8.04 -10.55 -14.69
N ALA A 71 8.43 -11.76 -14.26
CA ALA A 71 8.21 -12.20 -12.88
C ALA A 71 9.04 -11.36 -11.89
N VAL A 72 8.61 -11.33 -10.64
CA VAL A 72 9.32 -10.68 -9.54
C VAL A 72 9.84 -11.75 -8.59
N GLY A 73 11.16 -11.91 -8.53
CA GLY A 73 11.84 -12.92 -7.70
C GLY A 73 12.43 -14.06 -8.52
N ASP A 74 12.79 -15.14 -7.82
CA ASP A 74 13.32 -16.39 -8.40
C ASP A 74 12.33 -17.00 -9.40
N PRO A 75 12.77 -17.86 -10.34
CA PRO A 75 11.96 -18.47 -11.39
C PRO A 75 10.64 -19.11 -10.93
N ASP A 76 10.48 -19.40 -9.66
CA ASP A 76 9.23 -19.92 -9.12
C ASP A 76 8.22 -18.82 -8.70
N GLY A 77 8.62 -17.54 -8.78
CA GLY A 77 7.74 -16.39 -8.51
C GLY A 77 7.27 -16.33 -7.06
N VAL A 78 6.10 -15.71 -6.88
CA VAL A 78 5.39 -15.72 -5.60
C VAL A 78 4.60 -17.03 -5.51
N ASN A 79 5.25 -18.09 -5.05
CA ASN A 79 4.65 -19.43 -4.95
C ASN A 79 3.73 -19.53 -3.73
N THR A 80 2.56 -18.89 -3.79
CA THR A 80 1.53 -19.04 -2.77
C THR A 80 0.21 -19.46 -3.41
N SER A 81 -0.51 -20.37 -2.75
CA SER A 81 -1.81 -20.86 -3.22
C SER A 81 -2.86 -19.74 -3.27
N ILE A 82 -2.74 -18.71 -2.41
CA ILE A 82 -3.59 -17.52 -2.37
C ILE A 82 -2.68 -16.32 -2.10
N ALA A 83 -2.35 -15.55 -3.14
CA ALA A 83 -1.67 -14.28 -2.98
C ALA A 83 -2.59 -13.16 -3.43
N VAL A 84 -3.06 -12.36 -2.48
CA VAL A 84 -3.67 -11.07 -2.75
C VAL A 84 -2.74 -10.02 -2.20
N ILE A 85 -2.02 -9.34 -3.07
CA ILE A 85 -1.15 -8.24 -2.66
C ILE A 85 -1.92 -6.94 -2.86
N TYR A 86 -2.17 -6.22 -1.75
CA TYR A 86 -2.98 -4.99 -1.77
C TYR A 86 -2.17 -3.73 -2.02
N VAL A 87 -0.92 -3.72 -1.57
CA VAL A 87 -0.11 -2.51 -1.50
C VAL A 87 1.37 -2.80 -1.67
N MET A 88 2.07 -1.85 -2.28
CA MET A 88 3.53 -1.88 -2.48
C MET A 88 4.16 -0.54 -2.12
N ALA A 89 5.41 -0.58 -1.66
CA ALA A 89 6.24 0.61 -1.48
C ALA A 89 7.71 0.31 -1.77
N PHE A 90 8.41 1.25 -2.40
CA PHE A 90 9.87 1.20 -2.57
C PHE A 90 10.55 2.03 -1.50
N ASP A 91 11.63 1.51 -0.92
CA ASP A 91 12.52 2.31 -0.09
C ASP A 91 13.53 3.10 -0.94
N ALA A 92 14.33 3.94 -0.28
CA ALA A 92 15.35 4.75 -0.93
C ALA A 92 16.46 3.94 -1.62
N ASN A 93 16.64 2.67 -1.25
CA ASN A 93 17.59 1.75 -1.89
C ASN A 93 16.99 1.09 -3.15
N GLY A 94 15.71 1.26 -3.38
CA GLY A 94 14.97 0.61 -4.45
C GLY A 94 14.48 -0.79 -4.11
N ASP A 95 14.56 -1.21 -2.85
CA ASP A 95 13.97 -2.47 -2.40
C ASP A 95 12.46 -2.33 -2.25
N LEU A 96 11.73 -3.37 -2.63
CA LEU A 96 10.27 -3.39 -2.66
C LEU A 96 9.72 -4.07 -1.41
N TYR A 97 8.76 -3.43 -0.77
CA TYR A 97 7.94 -4.01 0.29
C TYR A 97 6.54 -4.26 -0.24
N VAL A 98 5.97 -5.40 0.11
CA VAL A 98 4.60 -5.78 -0.27
C VAL A 98 3.78 -6.14 0.96
N GLY A 99 2.52 -5.72 0.96
CA GLY A 99 1.55 -6.04 1.98
C GLY A 99 0.28 -6.61 1.38
N GLY A 100 -0.36 -7.56 2.07
CA GLY A 100 -1.54 -8.19 1.51
C GLY A 100 -2.17 -9.26 2.38
N TYR A 101 -2.87 -10.18 1.74
CA TYR A 101 -3.42 -11.40 2.31
C TYR A 101 -2.73 -12.61 1.65
N PHE A 102 -1.66 -13.06 2.24
CA PHE A 102 -0.84 -14.19 1.81
C PHE A 102 -0.09 -14.78 3.00
N THR A 103 0.35 -16.02 2.89
CA THR A 103 1.19 -16.70 3.88
C THR A 103 2.40 -17.32 3.18
N ASP A 104 3.52 -17.40 3.90
CA ASP A 104 4.76 -18.03 3.43
C ASP A 104 5.15 -17.57 2.01
N LEU A 105 5.14 -16.26 1.73
CA LEU A 105 5.45 -15.73 0.41
C LEU A 105 6.82 -16.22 -0.06
N ALA A 106 6.87 -16.78 -1.27
CA ALA A 106 8.06 -17.45 -1.85
C ALA A 106 8.61 -18.59 -0.96
N ASP A 107 7.72 -19.33 -0.28
CA ASP A 107 8.04 -20.44 0.64
C ASP A 107 8.93 -20.00 1.83
N ILE A 108 8.88 -18.72 2.19
CA ILE A 108 9.67 -18.15 3.29
C ILE A 108 8.82 -18.08 4.56
N ALA A 109 9.21 -18.83 5.58
CA ALA A 109 8.59 -18.77 6.89
C ALA A 109 8.59 -17.34 7.45
N ASN A 110 7.47 -16.91 8.06
CA ASN A 110 7.20 -15.56 8.57
C ASN A 110 7.12 -14.46 7.48
N ALA A 111 7.16 -14.79 6.19
CA ALA A 111 6.77 -13.87 5.13
C ALA A 111 5.24 -13.87 4.97
N ASP A 112 4.52 -13.73 6.10
CA ASP A 112 3.07 -13.71 6.21
C ASP A 112 2.56 -12.29 6.18
N TYR A 113 1.65 -11.99 5.25
CA TYR A 113 0.96 -10.71 5.08
C TYR A 113 1.85 -9.51 4.77
N PHE A 114 3.18 -9.66 4.95
CA PHE A 114 4.18 -8.64 4.67
C PHE A 114 5.52 -9.26 4.32
N ALA A 115 6.16 -8.79 3.24
CA ALA A 115 7.46 -9.29 2.79
C ALA A 115 8.29 -8.20 2.11
N LYS A 116 9.59 -8.43 2.00
CA LYS A 116 10.54 -7.57 1.30
C LYS A 116 11.17 -8.31 0.13
N PHE A 117 11.23 -7.64 -1.02
CA PHE A 117 11.99 -8.07 -2.19
C PHE A 117 13.21 -7.17 -2.37
N THR A 118 14.40 -7.74 -2.26
CA THR A 118 15.66 -7.03 -2.50
C THR A 118 15.96 -7.05 -4.00
N VAL A 119 15.74 -5.93 -4.67
CA VAL A 119 15.82 -5.83 -6.14
C VAL A 119 17.22 -6.16 -6.66
N SER A 120 18.27 -5.78 -5.94
CA SER A 120 19.66 -6.02 -6.36
C SER A 120 20.08 -7.50 -6.34
N THR A 121 19.43 -8.32 -5.50
CA THR A 121 19.71 -9.77 -5.40
C THR A 121 18.64 -10.63 -6.06
N GLY A 122 17.46 -10.08 -6.32
CA GLY A 122 16.31 -10.81 -6.83
C GLY A 122 15.63 -11.73 -5.79
N LEU A 123 15.90 -11.54 -4.49
CA LEU A 123 15.43 -12.43 -3.43
C LEU A 123 14.36 -11.80 -2.54
N TRP A 124 13.38 -12.59 -2.17
CA TRP A 124 12.40 -12.29 -1.14
C TRP A 124 12.94 -12.57 0.26
N SER A 125 12.42 -11.91 1.26
CA SER A 125 12.72 -12.15 2.68
C SER A 125 11.55 -11.76 3.56
N ALA A 126 11.43 -12.44 4.71
CA ALA A 126 10.58 -12.00 5.80
C ALA A 126 11.11 -10.70 6.44
N VAL A 127 10.25 -9.95 7.10
CA VAL A 127 10.58 -8.74 7.86
C VAL A 127 10.13 -8.91 9.30
N GLY A 128 11.09 -9.02 10.22
CA GLY A 128 10.79 -9.30 11.62
C GLY A 128 10.19 -10.69 11.84
N SER A 129 9.41 -10.83 12.90
CA SER A 129 8.83 -12.09 13.34
C SER A 129 7.43 -12.40 12.77
N GLY A 130 7.05 -11.69 11.69
CA GLY A 130 5.78 -11.90 10.99
C GLY A 130 4.63 -11.01 11.51
N ILE A 131 3.53 -11.04 10.77
CA ILE A 131 2.29 -10.30 11.03
C ILE A 131 1.16 -11.33 11.13
N ASP A 132 0.18 -11.11 11.99
CA ASP A 132 -0.89 -12.10 12.23
C ASP A 132 -2.07 -11.99 11.25
N TYR A 133 -2.20 -10.88 10.51
CA TYR A 133 -3.24 -10.71 9.50
C TYR A 133 -2.90 -9.60 8.49
N SER A 134 -3.80 -9.33 7.57
CA SER A 134 -3.61 -8.55 6.36
C SER A 134 -3.07 -7.14 6.58
N VAL A 135 -2.02 -6.80 5.81
CA VAL A 135 -1.47 -5.45 5.64
C VAL A 135 -2.10 -4.79 4.43
N GLN A 136 -2.64 -3.58 4.61
CA GLN A 136 -3.39 -2.84 3.59
C GLN A 136 -2.77 -1.48 3.24
N ALA A 137 -1.84 -1.01 4.06
CA ALA A 137 -1.13 0.24 3.83
C ALA A 137 0.33 0.12 4.23
N ILE A 138 1.21 0.72 3.45
CA ILE A 138 2.64 0.83 3.71
C ILE A 138 3.06 2.28 3.51
N ALA A 139 3.83 2.84 4.44
CA ALA A 139 4.53 4.08 4.26
C ALA A 139 5.97 3.94 4.74
N ILE A 140 6.91 4.56 4.04
CA ILE A 140 8.32 4.54 4.41
C ILE A 140 8.73 5.99 4.69
N SER A 141 9.28 6.23 5.88
CA SER A 141 9.73 7.57 6.27
C SER A 141 10.95 8.00 5.46
N PRO A 142 11.28 9.30 5.39
CA PRO A 142 12.49 9.78 4.74
C PRO A 142 13.77 9.13 5.28
N GLU A 143 13.80 8.72 6.55
CA GLU A 143 14.91 8.01 7.21
C GLU A 143 14.89 6.50 6.91
N GLY A 144 13.89 6.03 6.17
CA GLY A 144 13.75 4.64 5.74
C GLY A 144 13.08 3.72 6.75
N THR A 145 12.41 4.24 7.79
CA THR A 145 11.58 3.42 8.69
C THR A 145 10.30 3.00 7.99
N VAL A 146 10.00 1.70 8.03
CA VAL A 146 8.79 1.13 7.42
C VAL A 146 7.64 1.16 8.43
N TYR A 147 6.53 1.72 8.03
CA TYR A 147 5.25 1.73 8.76
C TYR A 147 4.23 0.90 7.99
N ILE A 148 3.47 0.10 8.70
CA ILE A 148 2.39 -0.73 8.14
C ILE A 148 1.07 -0.43 8.83
N GLY A 149 0.00 -0.48 8.06
CA GLY A 149 -1.38 -0.41 8.54
C GLY A 149 -2.21 -1.55 7.94
N GLY A 150 -3.25 -1.98 8.65
CA GLY A 150 -4.06 -3.08 8.15
C GLY A 150 -5.14 -3.54 9.11
N THR A 151 -5.45 -4.83 9.02
CA THR A 151 -6.48 -5.48 9.86
C THR A 151 -5.86 -6.44 10.88
N PHE A 152 -4.54 -6.46 10.99
CA PHE A 152 -3.80 -7.27 11.94
C PHE A 152 -4.02 -6.80 13.39
N THR A 153 -3.91 -7.72 14.32
CA THR A 153 -4.04 -7.45 15.77
C THR A 153 -2.72 -7.61 16.52
N SER A 154 -1.71 -8.13 15.84
CA SER A 154 -0.35 -8.30 16.36
C SER A 154 0.67 -8.23 15.24
N ALA A 155 1.81 -7.63 15.52
CA ALA A 155 3.00 -7.65 14.67
C ALA A 155 4.22 -8.03 15.52
N GLY A 156 5.04 -8.98 15.05
CA GLY A 156 6.15 -9.52 15.83
C GLY A 156 5.71 -10.19 17.15
N GLY A 157 4.48 -10.71 17.24
CA GLY A 157 3.90 -11.24 18.46
C GLY A 157 3.48 -10.18 19.48
N ASN A 158 3.68 -8.89 19.20
CA ASN A 158 3.31 -7.79 20.09
C ASN A 158 1.86 -7.35 19.83
N THR A 159 0.99 -7.53 20.81
CA THR A 159 -0.44 -7.17 20.72
C THR A 159 -0.73 -5.68 20.88
N ASP A 160 0.26 -4.85 21.25
CA ASP A 160 0.14 -3.39 21.22
C ASP A 160 0.30 -2.82 19.79
N CYS A 161 0.79 -3.64 18.84
CA CYS A 161 0.87 -3.32 17.42
C CYS A 161 -0.48 -3.50 16.70
N LYS A 162 -1.61 -3.11 17.32
CA LYS A 162 -2.94 -3.27 16.72
C LYS A 162 -3.15 -2.30 15.57
N TYR A 163 -3.42 -2.84 14.39
CA TYR A 163 -3.80 -2.16 13.15
C TYR A 163 -2.75 -1.22 12.57
N ILE A 164 -1.70 -0.87 13.34
CA ILE A 164 -0.60 -0.02 12.92
C ILE A 164 0.67 -0.39 13.67
N ALA A 165 1.81 -0.46 12.96
CA ALA A 165 3.11 -0.74 13.53
C ALA A 165 4.23 -0.10 12.70
N TYR A 166 5.43 0.03 13.27
CA TYR A 166 6.64 0.35 12.54
C TYR A 166 7.73 -0.69 12.79
N PHE A 167 8.62 -0.84 11.81
CA PHE A 167 9.75 -1.77 11.90
C PHE A 167 10.97 -1.08 12.51
N ASP A 168 11.38 -1.54 13.68
CA ASP A 168 12.61 -1.11 14.35
C ASP A 168 13.79 -1.95 13.81
N LYS A 169 14.60 -1.34 12.95
CA LYS A 169 15.78 -2.01 12.35
C LYS A 169 16.83 -2.44 13.37
N THR A 170 16.91 -1.74 14.51
CA THR A 170 17.88 -2.07 15.58
C THR A 170 17.46 -3.31 16.35
N ALA A 171 16.18 -3.37 16.68
CA ALA A 171 15.60 -4.54 17.33
C ALA A 171 15.34 -5.69 16.34
N ASN A 172 15.36 -5.40 15.05
CA ASN A 172 14.95 -6.29 13.97
C ASN A 172 13.55 -6.87 14.17
N ASP A 173 12.63 -6.04 14.68
CA ASP A 173 11.26 -6.46 14.95
C ASP A 173 10.27 -5.27 14.97
N TRP A 174 8.98 -5.60 15.04
CA TRP A 174 7.89 -4.64 15.00
C TRP A 174 7.68 -3.92 16.34
N ARG A 175 7.32 -2.65 16.27
CA ARG A 175 7.03 -1.79 17.42
C ARG A 175 5.67 -1.10 17.25
N PRO A 176 4.92 -0.88 18.33
CA PRO A 176 3.66 -0.17 18.30
C PRO A 176 3.87 1.34 18.12
N LEU A 177 2.88 2.01 17.54
CA LEU A 177 2.69 3.44 17.67
C LEU A 177 1.78 3.66 18.90
N SER A 178 2.36 4.09 20.02
CA SER A 178 1.66 4.15 21.31
C SER A 178 1.04 2.78 21.68
N THR A 179 -0.26 2.70 21.89
CA THR A 179 -1.02 1.46 22.18
C THR A 179 -1.76 0.91 20.96
N GLY A 180 -1.39 1.36 19.76
CA GLY A 180 -2.10 1.04 18.53
C GLY A 180 -3.41 1.80 18.37
N LEU A 181 -4.23 1.33 17.43
CA LEU A 181 -5.55 1.88 17.14
C LEU A 181 -6.65 0.87 17.50
N ASN A 182 -7.91 1.30 17.46
CA ASN A 182 -9.03 0.44 17.83
C ASN A 182 -9.71 -0.25 16.63
N SER A 183 -9.33 0.07 15.39
CA SER A 183 -9.85 -0.56 14.18
C SER A 183 -8.91 -0.34 12.98
N PHE A 184 -9.31 -0.80 11.81
CA PHE A 184 -8.54 -0.98 10.59
C PHE A 184 -7.92 0.32 10.05
N VAL A 185 -6.68 0.19 9.55
CA VAL A 185 -5.97 1.24 8.82
C VAL A 185 -5.90 0.86 7.34
N TYR A 186 -6.34 1.78 6.48
CA TYR A 186 -6.39 1.57 5.03
C TYR A 186 -5.42 2.45 4.24
N ALA A 187 -4.97 3.55 4.82
CA ALA A 187 -4.09 4.50 4.15
C ALA A 187 -3.04 5.07 5.12
N LEU A 188 -1.81 5.13 4.64
CA LEU A 188 -0.67 5.76 5.29
C LEU A 188 0.05 6.66 4.29
N LYS A 189 0.37 7.88 4.68
CA LYS A 189 1.11 8.82 3.83
C LYS A 189 1.95 9.77 4.68
N PHE A 190 3.24 9.91 4.40
CA PHE A 190 4.05 10.95 5.03
C PHE A 190 3.75 12.31 4.41
N ALA A 191 3.49 13.27 5.28
CA ALA A 191 3.37 14.67 4.91
C ALA A 191 4.77 15.31 4.79
N PRO A 192 4.91 16.44 4.05
CA PRO A 192 6.19 17.12 3.90
C PRO A 192 6.80 17.64 5.21
N ASP A 193 5.98 17.82 6.24
CA ASP A 193 6.42 18.22 7.58
C ASP A 193 6.90 17.05 8.46
N GLY A 194 6.93 15.83 7.90
CA GLY A 194 7.40 14.61 8.56
C GLY A 194 6.33 13.84 9.33
N ARG A 195 5.11 14.37 9.46
CA ARG A 195 4.01 13.64 10.11
C ARG A 195 3.52 12.50 9.23
N LEU A 196 3.21 11.36 9.85
CA LEU A 196 2.53 10.25 9.19
C LEU A 196 1.01 10.47 9.26
N LEU A 197 0.37 10.67 8.13
CA LEU A 197 -1.09 10.73 8.00
C LEU A 197 -1.63 9.29 7.96
N ILE A 198 -2.70 9.05 8.71
CA ILE A 198 -3.27 7.73 8.93
C ILE A 198 -4.76 7.80 8.67
N GLY A 199 -5.25 7.02 7.72
CA GLY A 199 -6.68 6.93 7.38
C GLY A 199 -7.21 5.51 7.55
N GLY A 200 -8.45 5.38 8.03
CA GLY A 200 -9.02 4.06 8.29
C GLY A 200 -10.43 4.08 8.85
N HIS A 201 -10.78 2.99 9.52
CA HIS A 201 -12.09 2.79 10.18
C HIS A 201 -12.03 2.96 11.71
N PHE A 202 -10.90 3.42 12.22
CA PHE A 202 -10.70 3.66 13.65
C PHE A 202 -11.43 4.90 14.15
N THR A 203 -11.68 4.94 15.46
CA THR A 203 -12.29 6.08 16.15
C THR A 203 -11.47 6.44 17.38
N ASN A 204 -11.57 7.69 17.83
CA ASN A 204 -10.94 8.17 19.07
C ASN A 204 -9.41 7.93 19.13
N ALA A 205 -8.70 8.09 18.00
CA ALA A 205 -7.24 7.97 17.99
C ALA A 205 -6.57 9.00 18.94
N VAL A 206 -7.23 10.14 19.16
CA VAL A 206 -6.81 11.20 20.06
C VAL A 206 -7.95 11.57 21.02
N GLY A 207 -8.14 10.75 22.06
CA GLY A 207 -9.24 10.96 23.01
C GLY A 207 -10.60 10.94 22.31
N THR A 208 -11.29 12.09 22.24
CA THR A 208 -12.58 12.22 21.52
C THR A 208 -12.43 12.71 20.07
N GLY A 209 -11.20 12.83 19.58
CA GLY A 209 -10.91 13.28 18.21
C GLY A 209 -10.15 12.22 17.41
N GLY A 210 -9.87 12.54 16.14
CA GLY A 210 -9.10 11.68 15.28
C GLY A 210 -9.88 10.47 14.75
N ASP A 211 -11.21 10.61 14.55
CA ASP A 211 -12.03 9.60 13.94
C ASP A 211 -11.75 9.50 12.44
N PHE A 212 -11.49 8.28 11.98
CA PHE A 212 -11.24 7.90 10.57
C PHE A 212 -9.99 8.51 9.94
N ILE A 213 -9.41 9.56 10.55
CA ILE A 213 -8.16 10.19 10.13
C ILE A 213 -7.45 10.83 11.33
N CYS A 214 -6.15 10.58 11.43
CA CYS A 214 -5.27 11.21 12.40
C CYS A 214 -3.86 11.35 11.81
N TRP A 215 -2.94 11.95 12.56
CA TRP A 215 -1.52 11.97 12.24
C TRP A 215 -0.69 11.47 13.43
N TRP A 216 0.53 11.05 13.13
CA TRP A 216 1.56 10.63 14.09
C TRP A 216 2.82 11.46 13.86
N ASP A 217 3.38 12.07 14.90
CA ASP A 217 4.56 12.95 14.83
C ASP A 217 5.88 12.27 15.22
N GLY A 218 5.84 10.94 15.45
CA GLY A 218 6.96 10.15 15.96
C GLY A 218 6.87 9.87 17.46
N SER A 219 5.97 10.56 18.19
CA SER A 219 5.80 10.43 19.64
C SER A 219 4.35 10.26 20.08
N ALA A 220 3.43 10.95 19.41
CA ALA A 220 2.01 11.00 19.76
C ALA A 220 1.10 11.05 18.52
N PHE A 221 -0.12 10.55 18.69
CA PHE A 221 -1.19 10.78 17.72
C PHE A 221 -1.76 12.20 17.90
N GLY A 222 -2.15 12.81 16.80
CA GLY A 222 -2.85 14.09 16.79
C GLY A 222 -4.00 14.11 15.79
N SER A 223 -4.98 14.98 16.04
CA SER A 223 -6.16 15.17 15.20
C SER A 223 -6.04 16.41 14.32
N PHE A 224 -6.86 16.47 13.30
CA PHE A 224 -6.96 17.65 12.42
C PHE A 224 -8.00 18.63 12.98
N GLU A 225 -7.54 19.71 13.61
CA GLU A 225 -8.41 20.71 14.24
C GLU A 225 -9.39 21.37 13.24
N ASN A 226 -9.01 21.44 11.97
CA ASN A 226 -9.80 22.09 10.92
C ASN A 226 -10.89 21.19 10.30
N LEU A 227 -11.03 19.93 10.72
CA LEU A 227 -12.18 19.09 10.34
C LEU A 227 -13.45 19.43 11.14
N GLY A 228 -13.35 20.45 12.02
CA GLY A 228 -14.46 20.93 12.84
C GLY A 228 -14.90 19.92 13.91
N ALA A 229 -15.92 20.31 14.69
CA ALA A 229 -16.46 19.47 15.76
C ALA A 229 -17.16 18.20 15.27
N THR A 230 -17.42 18.08 13.96
CA THR A 230 -18.16 16.98 13.35
C THR A 230 -17.25 15.93 12.65
N GLY A 231 -15.95 16.24 12.46
CA GLY A 231 -14.98 15.32 11.85
C GLY A 231 -15.40 14.79 10.47
N LEU A 232 -15.08 13.52 10.23
CA LEU A 232 -15.57 12.74 9.10
C LEU A 232 -16.77 11.88 9.54
N SER A 233 -17.71 11.63 8.63
CA SER A 233 -18.88 10.79 8.95
C SER A 233 -18.64 9.29 8.80
N ASP A 234 -17.53 8.89 8.15
CA ASP A 234 -17.16 7.51 7.91
C ASP A 234 -15.71 7.40 7.44
N TYR A 235 -15.22 6.17 7.19
CA TYR A 235 -13.83 5.88 7.02
C TYR A 235 -13.16 6.36 5.74
N VAL A 236 -11.85 6.58 5.87
CA VAL A 236 -10.91 6.97 4.82
C VAL A 236 -10.26 5.73 4.21
N ARG A 237 -10.25 5.65 2.88
CA ARG A 237 -9.64 4.58 2.09
C ARG A 237 -8.29 4.97 1.49
N SER A 238 -8.13 6.24 1.16
CA SER A 238 -6.93 6.73 0.50
C SER A 238 -6.57 8.13 0.97
N ILE A 239 -5.28 8.42 1.00
CA ILE A 239 -4.72 9.73 1.31
C ILE A 239 -3.67 10.05 0.27
N ASP A 240 -3.70 11.24 -0.30
CA ASP A 240 -2.62 11.77 -1.10
C ASP A 240 -2.36 13.25 -0.80
N ILE A 241 -1.20 13.75 -1.17
CA ILE A 241 -0.78 15.13 -0.91
C ILE A 241 -0.24 15.71 -2.21
N ASN A 242 -0.82 16.81 -2.65
CA ASN A 242 -0.36 17.47 -3.87
C ASN A 242 0.94 18.27 -3.63
N LYS A 243 1.52 18.77 -4.71
CA LYS A 243 2.78 19.56 -4.69
C LYS A 243 2.71 20.83 -3.81
N ASN A 244 1.51 21.32 -3.50
CA ASN A 244 1.29 22.52 -2.69
C ASN A 244 1.00 22.18 -1.22
N GLY A 245 1.15 20.92 -0.81
CA GLY A 245 0.86 20.45 0.54
C GLY A 245 -0.63 20.27 0.85
N THR A 246 -1.52 20.37 -0.15
CA THR A 246 -2.95 20.07 0.05
C THR A 246 -3.12 18.57 0.26
N ILE A 247 -3.73 18.19 1.38
CA ILE A 247 -4.09 16.82 1.70
C ILE A 247 -5.42 16.51 1.01
N ILE A 248 -5.46 15.39 0.29
CA ILE A 248 -6.66 14.89 -0.40
C ILE A 248 -6.97 13.53 0.18
N ILE A 249 -8.20 13.32 0.61
CA ILE A 249 -8.68 12.03 1.11
C ILE A 249 -9.83 11.53 0.28
N GLY A 250 -9.87 10.20 0.11
CA GLY A 250 -11.00 9.48 -0.49
C GLY A 250 -11.51 8.40 0.45
N GLY A 251 -12.82 8.17 0.47
CA GLY A 251 -13.42 7.19 1.36
C GLY A 251 -14.90 6.97 1.12
N ILE A 252 -15.60 6.48 2.14
CA ILE A 252 -17.06 6.31 2.05
C ILE A 252 -17.84 7.36 2.86
N PHE A 253 -17.15 8.31 3.48
CA PHE A 253 -17.79 9.41 4.21
C PHE A 253 -18.73 10.22 3.30
N THR A 254 -19.80 10.76 3.90
CA THR A 254 -20.82 11.58 3.23
C THR A 254 -20.69 13.07 3.53
N ASN A 255 -19.83 13.42 4.49
CA ASN A 255 -19.40 14.79 4.78
C ASN A 255 -18.02 14.79 5.42
N ALA A 256 -17.34 15.94 5.32
CA ALA A 256 -16.09 16.23 6.02
C ALA A 256 -16.21 17.62 6.67
N GLY A 257 -15.95 17.71 7.97
CA GLY A 257 -16.05 18.96 8.71
C GLY A 257 -17.45 19.59 8.73
N GLY A 258 -18.50 18.78 8.51
CA GLY A 258 -19.88 19.28 8.40
C GLY A 258 -20.30 19.74 6.99
N ASP A 259 -19.39 19.76 6.02
CA ASP A 259 -19.72 20.07 4.63
C ASP A 259 -20.25 18.83 3.90
N SER A 260 -21.54 18.83 3.57
CA SER A 260 -22.21 17.76 2.83
C SER A 260 -21.79 17.66 1.35
N ASN A 261 -21.11 18.68 0.81
CA ASN A 261 -20.54 18.62 -0.54
C ASN A 261 -19.22 17.86 -0.56
N ALA A 262 -18.55 17.72 0.57
CA ALA A 262 -17.37 16.89 0.75
C ALA A 262 -17.77 15.41 0.94
N ASN A 263 -18.36 14.83 -0.11
CA ASN A 263 -18.89 13.46 -0.16
C ASN A 263 -17.93 12.57 -0.94
N LYS A 264 -17.43 11.51 -0.30
CA LYS A 264 -16.45 10.52 -0.83
C LYS A 264 -15.04 11.07 -1.08
N ILE A 265 -14.89 12.36 -1.28
CA ILE A 265 -13.61 13.03 -1.47
C ILE A 265 -13.63 14.37 -0.75
N ALA A 266 -12.54 14.69 -0.08
CA ALA A 266 -12.32 15.99 0.55
C ALA A 266 -10.86 16.42 0.39
N ALA A 267 -10.63 17.73 0.40
CA ALA A 267 -9.30 18.29 0.33
C ALA A 267 -9.19 19.48 1.28
N TRP A 268 -8.07 19.59 1.99
CA TRP A 268 -7.78 20.75 2.82
C TRP A 268 -6.28 21.09 2.83
N ARG A 269 -5.99 22.33 3.20
CA ARG A 269 -4.63 22.80 3.48
C ARG A 269 -4.48 22.92 4.99
N GLY A 270 -3.43 22.32 5.51
CA GLY A 270 -3.03 22.49 6.91
C GLY A 270 -2.52 23.91 7.19
#